data_94246d5abbdad084c68468ec9d5f9d74
#
_entry.id   94246d5abbdad084c68468ec9d5f9d74
#
_cell.length_a   1.000
_cell.length_b   1.000
_cell.length_c   1.000
_cell.angle_alpha   90.00
_cell.angle_beta   90.00
_cell.angle_gamma   90.00
#
_symmetry.space_group_name_H-M   'P 1'
#
loop_
_entity.id
_entity.type
_entity.pdbx_description
1 polymer ?
#
loop_
_entity_poly.entity_id
_entity_poly.type
_entity_poly.pdbx_seq_one_letter_code
_entity_poly.pdbx_strand_id
1 'polypeptide(L)'
;MLDPEKYFNYIKSLDVEFFTGVPDSLLKSFCGYVNDVETKNHVIASNEGSAVGIGIGYHLATKKIPLIYMQNSGLGNAINPLISLCDKEIYSIPMLLMVGWRGEPGKKDEPQHVKQGRVMLSMLEAMDLNYFIIKGDKNEDYETTKKALDYASKNSSPAVLVVCKDAFSKYSYNKVQNNNIRFAAKSREAALAQILKKIPKDAAVVSTTGMISREIFETREAFNDGHERDFLTVGGMGHAASIAYGLSKYIKKSKMVFCIDGDGSVIMHMGALSTSGILGKSNFKHILINNGCHDSVGGQETVAFNIDFESLSVAMGYNF
;
A
#
# COMPACT_ATOMS: atom_id res chain seq x y z
N MET A 1 23.61 -8.53 2.31
CA MET A 1 22.30 -8.31 1.65
C MET A 1 21.88 -9.59 0.93
N LEU A 2 20.61 -9.92 1.01
CA LEU A 2 19.98 -11.01 0.29
C LEU A 2 19.82 -10.66 -1.20
N ASP A 3 20.15 -11.58 -2.07
CA ASP A 3 19.85 -11.50 -3.49
C ASP A 3 18.38 -11.90 -3.70
N PRO A 4 17.53 -11.04 -4.32
CA PRO A 4 16.08 -11.31 -4.46
C PRO A 4 15.77 -12.62 -5.18
N GLU A 5 16.49 -12.95 -6.26
CA GLU A 5 16.32 -14.20 -7.02
C GLU A 5 16.63 -15.42 -6.17
N LYS A 6 17.79 -15.42 -5.53
CA LYS A 6 18.22 -16.56 -4.70
C LYS A 6 17.31 -16.78 -3.51
N TYR A 7 16.85 -15.68 -2.90
CA TYR A 7 15.95 -15.74 -1.76
C TYR A 7 14.54 -16.21 -2.17
N PHE A 8 14.03 -15.74 -3.30
CA PHE A 8 12.77 -16.24 -3.88
C PHE A 8 12.86 -17.74 -4.17
N ASN A 9 13.92 -18.19 -4.87
CA ASN A 9 14.11 -19.60 -5.18
C ASN A 9 14.24 -20.46 -3.92
N TYR A 10 14.87 -19.93 -2.87
CA TYR A 10 14.94 -20.60 -1.58
C TYR A 10 13.55 -20.75 -0.95
N ILE A 11 12.77 -19.69 -0.91
CA ILE A 11 11.38 -19.73 -0.41
C ILE A 11 10.54 -20.74 -1.20
N LYS A 12 10.66 -20.76 -2.52
CA LYS A 12 10.00 -21.75 -3.39
C LYS A 12 10.43 -23.20 -3.06
N SER A 13 11.71 -23.41 -2.73
CA SER A 13 12.23 -24.74 -2.35
C SER A 13 11.66 -25.23 -1.01
N LEU A 14 11.08 -24.35 -0.20
CA LEU A 14 10.38 -24.65 1.05
C LEU A 14 8.87 -24.86 0.84
N ASP A 15 8.40 -25.10 -0.39
CA ASP A 15 7.01 -25.32 -0.78
C ASP A 15 6.08 -24.07 -0.60
N VAL A 16 6.65 -22.87 -0.51
CA VAL A 16 5.87 -21.62 -0.56
C VAL A 16 5.74 -21.20 -2.01
N GLU A 17 4.57 -21.41 -2.60
CA GLU A 17 4.35 -21.23 -4.04
C GLU A 17 3.48 -20.03 -4.40
N PHE A 18 2.76 -19.44 -3.45
CA PHE A 18 1.84 -18.33 -3.68
C PHE A 18 2.27 -17.07 -2.93
N PHE A 19 2.22 -15.94 -3.64
CA PHE A 19 2.64 -14.64 -3.15
C PHE A 19 1.50 -13.62 -3.34
N THR A 20 1.21 -12.86 -2.31
CA THR A 20 0.24 -11.75 -2.41
C THR A 20 0.63 -10.64 -1.44
N GLY A 21 0.14 -9.44 -1.66
CA GLY A 21 0.42 -8.34 -0.75
C GLY A 21 0.19 -6.97 -1.36
N VAL A 22 0.57 -5.96 -0.60
CA VAL A 22 0.64 -4.57 -1.06
C VAL A 22 2.11 -4.18 -1.18
N PRO A 23 2.57 -3.65 -2.32
CA PRO A 23 3.97 -3.30 -2.53
C PRO A 23 4.51 -2.34 -1.48
N ASP A 24 5.76 -2.58 -1.04
CA ASP A 24 6.48 -1.78 -0.06
C ASP A 24 7.85 -1.35 -0.58
N SER A 25 8.28 -0.16 -0.21
CA SER A 25 9.54 0.44 -0.65
C SER A 25 10.79 -0.29 -0.14
N LEU A 26 10.77 -0.90 1.07
CA LEU A 26 11.89 -1.71 1.56
C LEU A 26 11.95 -3.08 0.88
N LEU A 27 10.80 -3.64 0.55
CA LEU A 27 10.66 -4.92 -0.14
C LEU A 27 10.72 -4.78 -1.67
N LYS A 28 10.92 -3.56 -2.18
CA LYS A 28 10.86 -3.21 -3.60
C LYS A 28 11.61 -4.18 -4.50
N SER A 29 12.83 -4.56 -4.13
CA SER A 29 13.67 -5.46 -4.92
C SER A 29 13.11 -6.87 -4.96
N PHE A 30 12.64 -7.40 -3.83
CA PHE A 30 12.01 -8.71 -3.75
C PHE A 30 10.67 -8.73 -4.48
N CYS A 31 9.78 -7.79 -4.19
CA CYS A 31 8.46 -7.68 -4.86
C CYS A 31 8.61 -7.46 -6.37
N GLY A 32 9.61 -6.69 -6.81
CA GLY A 32 9.90 -6.50 -8.22
C GLY A 32 10.32 -7.80 -8.90
N TYR A 33 11.19 -8.59 -8.28
CA TYR A 33 11.58 -9.91 -8.81
C TYR A 33 10.37 -10.85 -8.88
N VAL A 34 9.58 -10.95 -7.79
CA VAL A 34 8.36 -11.78 -7.77
C VAL A 34 7.41 -11.38 -8.90
N ASN A 35 7.21 -10.08 -9.11
CA ASN A 35 6.32 -9.56 -10.16
C ASN A 35 6.79 -9.93 -11.57
N ASP A 36 8.11 -9.97 -11.80
CA ASP A 36 8.69 -10.29 -13.11
C ASP A 36 8.64 -11.79 -13.43
N VAL A 37 8.75 -12.67 -12.43
CA VAL A 37 8.92 -14.12 -12.66
C VAL A 37 7.69 -14.96 -12.31
N GLU A 38 6.84 -14.51 -11.39
CA GLU A 38 5.69 -15.28 -10.91
C GLU A 38 4.38 -14.66 -11.39
N THR A 39 3.97 -15.02 -12.60
CA THR A 39 2.77 -14.43 -13.22
C THR A 39 1.46 -15.13 -12.87
N LYS A 40 1.53 -16.38 -12.38
CA LYS A 40 0.33 -17.20 -12.11
C LYS A 40 -0.06 -17.23 -10.64
N ASN A 41 0.94 -17.28 -9.78
CA ASN A 41 0.75 -17.45 -8.33
C ASN A 41 1.15 -16.18 -7.56
N HIS A 42 1.03 -15.02 -8.20
CA HIS A 42 1.25 -13.72 -7.60
C HIS A 42 0.06 -12.80 -7.82
N VAL A 43 -0.43 -12.18 -6.74
CA VAL A 43 -1.55 -11.25 -6.79
C VAL A 43 -1.21 -10.01 -5.95
N ILE A 44 -1.22 -8.84 -6.59
CA ILE A 44 -1.15 -7.56 -5.88
C ILE A 44 -2.55 -7.25 -5.36
N ALA A 45 -2.68 -7.19 -4.03
CA ALA A 45 -3.96 -6.96 -3.38
C ALA A 45 -4.30 -5.47 -3.30
N SER A 46 -5.58 -5.15 -3.20
CA SER A 46 -6.07 -3.78 -3.04
C SER A 46 -5.64 -3.14 -1.71
N ASN A 47 -5.60 -3.95 -0.64
CA ASN A 47 -5.13 -3.58 0.69
C ASN A 47 -4.62 -4.81 1.45
N GLU A 48 -3.98 -4.59 2.59
CA GLU A 48 -3.32 -5.65 3.34
C GLU A 48 -4.31 -6.65 3.97
N GLY A 49 -5.48 -6.18 4.39
CA GLY A 49 -6.56 -7.07 4.88
C GLY A 49 -7.08 -7.99 3.78
N SER A 50 -7.24 -7.46 2.55
CA SER A 50 -7.59 -8.25 1.38
C SER A 50 -6.50 -9.27 1.02
N ALA A 51 -5.23 -8.89 1.16
CA ALA A 51 -4.10 -9.81 0.95
C ALA A 51 -4.16 -11.01 1.92
N VAL A 52 -4.45 -10.76 3.20
CA VAL A 52 -4.67 -11.82 4.18
C VAL A 52 -5.85 -12.71 3.76
N GLY A 53 -6.98 -12.10 3.35
CA GLY A 53 -8.15 -12.85 2.86
C GLY A 53 -7.84 -13.75 1.65
N ILE A 54 -7.07 -13.25 0.67
CA ILE A 54 -6.62 -14.03 -0.49
C ILE A 54 -5.73 -15.20 -0.04
N GLY A 55 -4.81 -14.93 0.90
CA GLY A 55 -3.93 -15.97 1.48
C GLY A 55 -4.72 -17.05 2.22
N ILE A 56 -5.76 -16.69 2.98
CA ILE A 56 -6.68 -17.64 3.61
C ILE A 56 -7.33 -18.53 2.54
N GLY A 57 -7.88 -17.92 1.48
CA GLY A 57 -8.50 -18.66 0.38
C GLY A 57 -7.55 -19.63 -0.30
N TYR A 58 -6.31 -19.23 -0.54
CA TYR A 58 -5.27 -20.11 -1.08
C TYR A 58 -4.98 -21.29 -0.14
N HIS A 59 -4.79 -21.03 1.15
CA HIS A 59 -4.56 -22.10 2.14
C HIS A 59 -5.72 -23.10 2.22
N LEU A 60 -6.95 -22.59 2.25
CA LEU A 60 -8.14 -23.45 2.31
C LEU A 60 -8.24 -24.39 1.11
N ALA A 61 -7.88 -23.90 -0.08
CA ALA A 61 -7.92 -24.69 -1.31
C ALA A 61 -6.76 -25.68 -1.45
N THR A 62 -5.56 -25.30 -1.02
CA THR A 62 -4.33 -26.08 -1.31
C THR A 62 -3.68 -26.73 -0.12
N LYS A 63 -4.01 -26.28 1.09
CA LYS A 63 -3.34 -26.61 2.37
C LYS A 63 -1.89 -26.15 2.45
N LYS A 64 -1.40 -25.42 1.45
CA LYS A 64 -0.05 -24.81 1.44
C LYS A 64 -0.05 -23.47 2.18
N ILE A 65 1.15 -23.03 2.60
CA ILE A 65 1.36 -21.78 3.31
C ILE A 65 1.62 -20.68 2.27
N PRO A 66 0.79 -19.61 2.20
CA PRO A 66 1.06 -18.45 1.36
C PRO A 66 2.12 -17.54 1.98
N LEU A 67 2.82 -16.75 1.14
CA LEU A 67 3.59 -15.59 1.57
C LEU A 67 2.81 -14.32 1.28
N ILE A 68 2.62 -13.49 2.32
CA ILE A 68 1.93 -12.20 2.23
C ILE A 68 2.91 -11.09 2.59
N TYR A 69 3.16 -10.18 1.67
CA TYR A 69 4.09 -9.07 1.89
C TYR A 69 3.37 -7.73 2.08
N MET A 70 3.92 -6.88 2.95
CA MET A 70 3.38 -5.54 3.23
C MET A 70 4.41 -4.64 3.91
N GLN A 71 4.14 -3.36 3.92
CA GLN A 71 4.83 -2.41 4.80
C GLN A 71 4.25 -2.50 6.22
N ASN A 72 5.04 -2.22 7.23
CA ASN A 72 4.56 -2.23 8.62
C ASN A 72 3.40 -1.25 8.89
N SER A 73 3.29 -0.16 8.13
CA SER A 73 2.12 0.73 8.22
C SER A 73 0.81 0.06 7.79
N GLY A 74 0.90 -0.97 6.96
CA GLY A 74 -0.25 -1.76 6.49
C GLY A 74 -0.75 -2.79 7.50
N LEU A 75 0.01 -3.09 8.55
CA LEU A 75 -0.45 -4.00 9.62
C LEU A 75 -1.80 -3.57 10.18
N GLY A 76 -2.06 -2.25 10.31
CA GLY A 76 -3.34 -1.74 10.79
C GLY A 76 -4.54 -2.26 9.98
N ASN A 77 -4.42 -2.42 8.68
CA ASN A 77 -5.46 -2.96 7.80
C ASN A 77 -5.59 -4.50 7.94
N ALA A 78 -4.53 -5.18 8.38
CA ALA A 78 -4.47 -6.63 8.49
C ALA A 78 -4.80 -7.17 9.89
N ILE A 79 -4.82 -6.33 10.93
CA ILE A 79 -5.03 -6.77 12.32
C ILE A 79 -6.29 -7.63 12.43
N ASN A 80 -7.44 -7.11 12.00
CA ASN A 80 -8.70 -7.82 12.16
C ASN A 80 -8.68 -9.21 11.50
N PRO A 81 -8.39 -9.40 10.20
CA PRO A 81 -8.37 -10.73 9.61
C PRO A 81 -7.27 -11.65 10.20
N LEU A 82 -6.15 -11.12 10.66
CA LEU A 82 -5.12 -11.93 11.32
C LEU A 82 -5.60 -12.52 12.63
N ILE A 83 -6.15 -11.70 13.52
CA ILE A 83 -6.55 -12.15 14.87
C ILE A 83 -7.94 -12.77 14.92
N SER A 84 -8.85 -12.43 14.00
CA SER A 84 -10.23 -12.96 14.01
C SER A 84 -10.48 -14.10 13.03
N LEU A 85 -9.52 -14.43 12.16
CA LEU A 85 -9.64 -15.54 11.21
C LEU A 85 -8.43 -16.47 11.25
N CYS A 86 -7.19 -15.95 11.33
CA CYS A 86 -6.00 -16.80 11.22
C CYS A 86 -5.53 -17.37 12.55
N ASP A 87 -5.99 -16.80 13.65
CA ASP A 87 -5.58 -17.20 14.98
C ASP A 87 -5.88 -18.68 15.26
N LYS A 88 -4.98 -19.33 16.05
CA LYS A 88 -5.09 -20.74 16.43
C LYS A 88 -6.38 -21.07 17.21
N GLU A 89 -6.97 -20.10 17.89
CA GLU A 89 -8.22 -20.25 18.63
C GLU A 89 -9.46 -20.18 17.74
N ILE A 90 -9.30 -19.74 16.45
CA ILE A 90 -10.41 -19.56 15.51
C ILE A 90 -10.33 -20.60 14.39
N TYR A 91 -9.58 -20.34 13.30
CA TYR A 91 -9.49 -21.25 12.15
C TYR A 91 -8.10 -21.84 11.95
N SER A 92 -7.11 -21.43 12.73
CA SER A 92 -5.74 -21.96 12.70
C SER A 92 -5.13 -21.93 11.28
N ILE A 93 -5.13 -20.76 10.63
CA ILE A 93 -4.64 -20.58 9.27
C ILE A 93 -3.17 -20.17 9.27
N PRO A 94 -2.23 -21.05 8.88
CA PRO A 94 -0.83 -20.68 8.78
C PRO A 94 -0.58 -19.81 7.56
N MET A 95 0.29 -18.82 7.71
CA MET A 95 0.81 -17.99 6.62
C MET A 95 2.17 -17.39 7.00
N LEU A 96 2.97 -17.05 6.01
CA LEU A 96 4.22 -16.35 6.18
C LEU A 96 3.99 -14.88 5.83
N LEU A 97 4.06 -13.99 6.82
CA LEU A 97 3.96 -12.55 6.61
C LEU A 97 5.37 -11.98 6.43
N MET A 98 5.62 -11.27 5.34
CA MET A 98 6.86 -10.53 5.11
C MET A 98 6.59 -9.04 5.26
N VAL A 99 7.07 -8.45 6.35
CA VAL A 99 6.76 -7.08 6.73
C VAL A 99 8.01 -6.22 6.67
N GLY A 100 8.02 -5.21 5.78
CA GLY A 100 9.09 -4.23 5.69
C GLY A 100 9.08 -3.29 6.89
N TRP A 101 10.21 -3.23 7.63
CA TRP A 101 10.32 -2.42 8.85
C TRP A 101 10.69 -0.97 8.56
N ARG A 102 9.72 -0.18 8.06
CA ARG A 102 9.91 1.27 7.94
C ARG A 102 9.96 1.91 9.32
N GLY A 103 10.86 2.88 9.48
CA GLY A 103 11.10 3.52 10.76
C GLY A 103 11.79 2.61 11.80
N GLU A 104 12.60 1.65 11.35
CA GLU A 104 13.43 0.80 12.21
C GLU A 104 14.22 1.69 13.20
N PRO A 105 14.15 1.42 14.53
CA PRO A 105 14.88 2.20 15.53
C PRO A 105 16.37 2.29 15.23
N GLY A 106 16.91 3.51 15.32
CA GLY A 106 18.33 3.78 15.01
C GLY A 106 18.65 3.97 13.53
N LYS A 107 17.67 3.82 12.63
CA LYS A 107 17.81 4.09 11.20
C LYS A 107 17.08 5.37 10.80
N LYS A 108 17.70 6.17 9.90
CA LYS A 108 17.05 7.35 9.35
C LYS A 108 15.93 6.93 8.40
N ASP A 109 14.72 7.46 8.63
CA ASP A 109 13.55 7.25 7.78
C ASP A 109 12.69 8.53 7.78
N GLU A 110 11.63 8.55 6.96
CA GLU A 110 10.68 9.66 6.88
C GLU A 110 9.86 9.79 8.19
N PRO A 111 9.48 11.00 8.59
CA PRO A 111 8.84 11.26 9.89
C PRO A 111 7.60 10.40 10.17
N GLN A 112 6.77 10.16 9.16
CA GLN A 112 5.55 9.33 9.28
C GLN A 112 5.82 7.86 9.62
N HIS A 113 7.04 7.37 9.39
CA HIS A 113 7.42 5.99 9.67
C HIS A 113 8.05 5.80 11.06
N VAL A 114 8.54 6.86 11.69
CA VAL A 114 9.28 6.78 12.95
C VAL A 114 8.47 6.09 14.06
N LYS A 115 7.22 6.52 14.27
CA LYS A 115 6.35 5.90 15.27
C LYS A 115 5.95 4.48 14.87
N GLN A 116 5.62 4.26 13.60
CA GLN A 116 5.25 2.94 13.07
C GLN A 116 6.35 1.90 13.32
N GLY A 117 7.59 2.25 13.03
CA GLY A 117 8.72 1.36 13.25
C GLY A 117 8.97 1.06 14.72
N ARG A 118 8.84 2.08 15.59
CA ARG A 118 9.05 1.93 17.03
C ARG A 118 8.03 1.02 17.70
N VAL A 119 6.76 1.03 17.27
CA VAL A 119 5.68 0.27 17.93
C VAL A 119 5.44 -1.10 17.30
N MET A 120 5.97 -1.38 16.11
CA MET A 120 5.64 -2.58 15.34
C MET A 120 5.86 -3.88 16.11
N LEU A 121 7.02 -4.07 16.73
CA LEU A 121 7.31 -5.33 17.45
C LEU A 121 6.34 -5.52 18.61
N SER A 122 6.08 -4.47 19.39
CA SER A 122 5.09 -4.54 20.49
C SER A 122 3.66 -4.78 20.00
N MET A 123 3.31 -4.31 18.78
CA MET A 123 2.03 -4.64 18.17
C MET A 123 1.95 -6.13 17.80
N LEU A 124 3.02 -6.70 17.24
CA LEU A 124 3.08 -8.13 16.92
C LEU A 124 2.98 -8.98 18.20
N GLU A 125 3.69 -8.59 19.26
CA GLU A 125 3.62 -9.23 20.58
C GLU A 125 2.22 -9.17 21.17
N ALA A 126 1.55 -8.01 21.10
CA ALA A 126 0.17 -7.85 21.58
C ALA A 126 -0.86 -8.68 20.80
N MET A 127 -0.53 -9.08 19.57
CA MET A 127 -1.34 -9.97 18.73
C MET A 127 -0.95 -11.45 18.85
N ASP A 128 -0.04 -11.82 19.74
CA ASP A 128 0.56 -13.15 19.86
C ASP A 128 1.17 -13.69 18.56
N LEU A 129 1.62 -12.79 17.67
CA LEU A 129 2.27 -13.14 16.41
C LEU A 129 3.78 -13.26 16.61
N ASN A 130 4.31 -14.47 16.42
CA ASN A 130 5.75 -14.68 16.47
C ASN A 130 6.44 -14.07 15.26
N TYR A 131 7.53 -13.33 15.52
CA TYR A 131 8.28 -12.65 14.48
C TYR A 131 9.76 -13.09 14.47
N PHE A 132 10.35 -13.00 13.29
CA PHE A 132 11.71 -13.42 12.96
C PHE A 132 12.36 -12.31 12.13
N ILE A 133 13.51 -11.81 12.55
CA ILE A 133 14.13 -10.63 11.96
C ILE A 133 15.09 -11.03 10.84
N ILE A 134 14.89 -10.42 9.66
CA ILE A 134 15.70 -10.59 8.45
C ILE A 134 16.57 -9.35 8.28
N LYS A 135 17.90 -9.51 8.39
CA LYS A 135 18.87 -8.42 8.43
C LYS A 135 19.67 -8.23 7.14
N GLY A 136 19.61 -9.17 6.21
CA GLY A 136 20.43 -9.20 4.99
C GLY A 136 21.66 -10.09 5.09
N ASP A 137 21.79 -10.91 6.14
CA ASP A 137 22.80 -11.95 6.23
C ASP A 137 22.32 -13.24 5.56
N LYS A 138 23.03 -13.70 4.53
CA LYS A 138 22.60 -14.85 3.72
C LYS A 138 22.40 -16.13 4.52
N ASN A 139 23.35 -16.43 5.39
CA ASN A 139 23.35 -17.73 6.09
C ASN A 139 22.33 -17.71 7.23
N GLU A 140 22.32 -16.64 8.02
CA GLU A 140 21.41 -16.47 9.16
C GLU A 140 19.95 -16.33 8.68
N ASP A 141 19.70 -15.52 7.64
CA ASP A 141 18.34 -15.20 7.20
C ASP A 141 17.63 -16.37 6.50
N TYR A 142 18.36 -17.25 5.83
CA TYR A 142 17.76 -18.46 5.26
C TYR A 142 17.29 -19.41 6.36
N GLU A 143 18.11 -19.65 7.36
CA GLU A 143 17.74 -20.44 8.53
C GLU A 143 16.59 -19.77 9.31
N THR A 144 16.60 -18.46 9.45
CA THR A 144 15.54 -17.68 10.10
C THR A 144 14.24 -17.82 9.36
N THR A 145 14.25 -17.75 8.02
CA THR A 145 13.06 -17.95 7.17
C THR A 145 12.49 -19.37 7.33
N LYS A 146 13.38 -20.38 7.35
CA LYS A 146 12.96 -21.77 7.58
C LYS A 146 12.31 -21.93 8.96
N LYS A 147 12.93 -21.37 10.01
CA LYS A 147 12.36 -21.40 11.38
C LYS A 147 10.97 -20.75 11.44
N ALA A 148 10.77 -19.62 10.73
CA ALA A 148 9.48 -18.96 10.66
C ALA A 148 8.43 -19.85 9.98
N LEU A 149 8.78 -20.50 8.88
CA LEU A 149 7.88 -21.41 8.16
C LEU A 149 7.57 -22.67 8.98
N ASP A 150 8.59 -23.26 9.60
CA ASP A 150 8.43 -24.42 10.50
C ASP A 150 7.51 -24.08 11.68
N TYR A 151 7.66 -22.86 12.24
CA TYR A 151 6.77 -22.35 13.29
C TYR A 151 5.33 -22.24 12.78
N ALA A 152 5.12 -21.58 11.62
CA ALA A 152 3.78 -21.41 11.05
C ALA A 152 3.10 -22.75 10.79
N SER A 153 3.83 -23.70 10.21
CA SER A 153 3.34 -25.05 9.92
C SER A 153 2.99 -25.82 11.20
N LYS A 154 3.93 -25.87 12.17
CA LYS A 154 3.78 -26.64 13.40
C LYS A 154 2.66 -26.12 14.31
N ASN A 155 2.49 -24.80 14.37
CA ASN A 155 1.53 -24.15 15.26
C ASN A 155 0.20 -23.81 14.54
N SER A 156 0.10 -24.06 13.23
CA SER A 156 -1.05 -23.64 12.41
C SER A 156 -1.43 -22.17 12.67
N SER A 157 -0.43 -21.29 12.61
CA SER A 157 -0.56 -19.87 12.98
C SER A 157 0.31 -19.02 12.06
N PRO A 158 -0.03 -17.74 11.83
CA PRO A 158 0.85 -16.85 11.09
C PRO A 158 2.22 -16.69 11.76
N ALA A 159 3.27 -16.59 10.94
CA ALA A 159 4.62 -16.22 11.36
C ALA A 159 5.09 -15.00 10.58
N VAL A 160 5.79 -14.06 11.22
CA VAL A 160 6.16 -12.78 10.65
C VAL A 160 7.66 -12.71 10.39
N LEU A 161 8.06 -12.50 9.14
CA LEU A 161 9.41 -12.10 8.75
C LEU A 161 9.49 -10.57 8.79
N VAL A 162 10.15 -10.03 9.79
CA VAL A 162 10.40 -8.59 9.93
C VAL A 162 11.66 -8.24 9.15
N VAL A 163 11.51 -7.55 8.03
CA VAL A 163 12.61 -7.25 7.11
C VAL A 163 13.20 -5.88 7.41
N CYS A 164 14.45 -5.84 7.87
CA CYS A 164 15.19 -4.64 8.15
C CYS A 164 15.50 -3.82 6.89
N LYS A 165 15.80 -2.55 7.09
CA LYS A 165 16.28 -1.67 6.03
C LYS A 165 17.54 -2.24 5.39
N ASP A 166 17.61 -2.17 4.05
CA ASP A 166 18.74 -2.65 3.24
C ASP A 166 19.02 -4.17 3.32
N ALA A 167 18.03 -4.98 3.75
CA ALA A 167 18.19 -6.44 3.77
C ALA A 167 18.34 -7.04 2.38
N PHE A 168 17.69 -6.50 1.36
CA PHE A 168 17.78 -6.95 -0.03
C PHE A 168 18.76 -6.11 -0.86
N SER A 169 19.53 -6.77 -1.73
CA SER A 169 20.28 -6.09 -2.79
C SER A 169 19.34 -5.51 -3.84
N LYS A 170 19.84 -4.53 -4.59
CA LYS A 170 19.04 -3.88 -5.65
C LYS A 170 18.70 -4.87 -6.76
N TYR A 171 17.46 -4.88 -7.16
CA TYR A 171 16.96 -5.54 -8.35
C TYR A 171 16.35 -4.49 -9.28
N SER A 172 16.76 -4.53 -10.56
CA SER A 172 16.21 -3.68 -11.61
C SER A 172 15.14 -4.49 -12.35
N TYR A 173 13.89 -4.32 -11.97
CA TYR A 173 12.78 -4.98 -12.66
C TYR A 173 12.37 -4.20 -13.92
N ASN A 174 11.84 -4.92 -14.89
CA ASN A 174 11.28 -4.33 -16.08
C ASN A 174 10.01 -3.57 -15.69
N LYS A 175 10.09 -2.25 -15.68
CA LYS A 175 8.86 -1.45 -15.60
C LYS A 175 8.01 -1.85 -16.80
N VAL A 176 6.87 -2.46 -16.55
CA VAL A 176 5.92 -2.73 -17.63
C VAL A 176 5.59 -1.36 -18.23
N GLN A 177 6.04 -1.15 -19.47
CA GLN A 177 5.55 -0.03 -20.25
C GLN A 177 4.10 -0.37 -20.57
N ASN A 178 3.19 0.22 -19.82
CA ASN A 178 1.77 0.01 -20.01
C ASN A 178 1.39 0.64 -21.37
N ASN A 179 1.47 -0.17 -22.44
CA ASN A 179 1.07 0.22 -23.81
C ASN A 179 -0.44 0.54 -23.90
N ASN A 180 -1.18 0.34 -22.80
CA ASN A 180 -2.59 0.67 -22.67
C ASN A 180 -2.83 2.10 -22.17
N ILE A 181 -1.84 3.00 -22.22
CA ILE A 181 -2.06 4.42 -21.99
C ILE A 181 -2.94 4.97 -23.12
N ARG A 182 -4.24 4.68 -23.03
CA ARG A 182 -5.24 5.13 -24.01
C ARG A 182 -5.37 6.66 -24.08
N PHE A 183 -4.84 7.42 -23.11
CA PHE A 183 -5.10 8.86 -23.00
C PHE A 183 -3.96 9.71 -22.40
N ALA A 184 -2.75 9.21 -22.24
CA ALA A 184 -1.69 10.01 -21.64
C ALA A 184 -1.15 11.09 -22.59
N ALA A 185 -1.94 12.11 -22.79
CA ALA A 185 -1.44 13.34 -23.44
C ALA A 185 -0.48 14.14 -22.53
N LYS A 186 -0.37 13.80 -21.23
CA LYS A 186 0.38 14.60 -20.23
C LYS A 186 0.94 13.72 -19.11
N SER A 187 2.11 14.11 -18.57
CA SER A 187 2.60 13.55 -17.31
C SER A 187 1.69 13.94 -16.13
N ARG A 188 1.74 13.17 -15.04
CA ARG A 188 1.02 13.48 -13.79
C ARG A 188 1.33 14.88 -13.30
N GLU A 189 2.61 15.25 -13.26
CA GLU A 189 3.09 16.58 -12.88
C GLU A 189 2.45 17.69 -13.73
N ALA A 190 2.46 17.54 -15.05
CA ALA A 190 1.84 18.51 -15.96
C ALA A 190 0.31 18.61 -15.77
N ALA A 191 -0.35 17.50 -15.47
CA ALA A 191 -1.78 17.48 -15.16
C ALA A 191 -2.06 18.20 -13.83
N LEU A 192 -1.30 17.90 -12.78
CA LEU A 192 -1.42 18.55 -11.47
C LEU A 192 -1.20 20.07 -11.58
N ALA A 193 -0.17 20.50 -12.33
CA ALA A 193 0.08 21.94 -12.55
C ALA A 193 -1.12 22.64 -13.23
N GLN A 194 -1.80 21.98 -14.16
CA GLN A 194 -3.01 22.54 -14.79
C GLN A 194 -4.22 22.54 -13.85
N ILE A 195 -4.39 21.50 -13.04
CA ILE A 195 -5.45 21.41 -12.04
C ILE A 195 -5.28 22.54 -11.02
N LEU A 196 -4.09 22.70 -10.45
CA LEU A 196 -3.80 23.70 -9.43
C LEU A 196 -4.04 25.14 -9.93
N LYS A 197 -3.73 25.44 -11.20
CA LYS A 197 -4.05 26.74 -11.82
C LYS A 197 -5.55 27.03 -11.91
N LYS A 198 -6.40 25.99 -11.93
CA LYS A 198 -7.86 26.15 -12.02
C LYS A 198 -8.55 26.11 -10.65
N ILE A 199 -7.89 25.62 -9.62
CA ILE A 199 -8.42 25.60 -8.25
C ILE A 199 -8.46 27.04 -7.73
N PRO A 200 -9.61 27.50 -7.17
CA PRO A 200 -9.70 28.82 -6.57
C PRO A 200 -8.63 29.02 -5.49
N LYS A 201 -8.00 30.20 -5.44
CA LYS A 201 -6.90 30.49 -4.50
C LYS A 201 -7.29 30.34 -3.03
N ASP A 202 -8.57 30.43 -2.72
CA ASP A 202 -9.11 30.32 -1.36
C ASP A 202 -9.69 28.94 -1.03
N ALA A 203 -9.61 27.99 -1.96
CA ALA A 203 -10.04 26.60 -1.76
C ALA A 203 -9.02 25.81 -0.94
N ALA A 204 -9.51 24.85 -0.16
CA ALA A 204 -8.65 23.88 0.51
C ALA A 204 -8.33 22.68 -0.43
N VAL A 205 -7.12 22.19 -0.35
CA VAL A 205 -6.66 21.00 -1.11
C VAL A 205 -6.24 19.93 -0.12
N VAL A 206 -6.81 18.73 -0.29
CA VAL A 206 -6.37 17.51 0.41
C VAL A 206 -5.85 16.56 -0.64
N SER A 207 -4.65 16.04 -0.48
CA SER A 207 -4.07 15.10 -1.44
C SER A 207 -3.68 13.77 -0.82
N THR A 208 -3.65 12.73 -1.65
CA THR A 208 -3.16 11.42 -1.24
C THR A 208 -1.65 11.42 -1.01
N THR A 209 -1.16 10.49 -0.20
CA THR A 209 0.27 10.29 0.06
C THR A 209 1.05 9.88 -1.20
N GLY A 210 2.36 10.06 -1.17
CA GLY A 210 3.27 9.66 -2.23
C GLY A 210 3.60 10.78 -3.20
N MET A 211 3.71 10.46 -4.49
CA MET A 211 4.17 11.42 -5.50
C MET A 211 3.22 12.59 -5.70
N ILE A 212 1.91 12.37 -5.61
CA ILE A 212 0.90 13.44 -5.79
C ILE A 212 1.12 14.57 -4.78
N SER A 213 1.25 14.25 -3.49
CA SER A 213 1.52 15.26 -2.45
C SER A 213 2.84 16.00 -2.69
N ARG A 214 3.90 15.30 -3.09
CA ARG A 214 5.20 15.92 -3.39
C ARG A 214 5.12 16.87 -4.58
N GLU A 215 4.51 16.41 -5.68
CA GLU A 215 4.38 17.22 -6.89
C GLU A 215 3.45 18.43 -6.69
N ILE A 216 2.42 18.32 -5.86
CA ILE A 216 1.60 19.47 -5.47
C ILE A 216 2.44 20.48 -4.70
N PHE A 217 3.22 20.03 -3.72
CA PHE A 217 4.12 20.88 -2.95
C PHE A 217 5.10 21.63 -3.86
N GLU A 218 5.83 20.91 -4.70
CA GLU A 218 6.81 21.48 -5.65
C GLU A 218 6.15 22.45 -6.65
N THR A 219 4.93 22.15 -7.11
CA THR A 219 4.18 23.00 -8.02
C THR A 219 3.74 24.31 -7.36
N ARG A 220 3.31 24.26 -6.08
CA ARG A 220 2.98 25.47 -5.29
C ARG A 220 4.21 26.35 -5.11
N GLU A 221 5.35 25.76 -4.76
CA GLU A 221 6.62 26.50 -4.66
C GLU A 221 6.97 27.18 -5.99
N ALA A 222 6.87 26.47 -7.12
CA ALA A 222 7.16 27.01 -8.44
C ALA A 222 6.20 28.15 -8.86
N PHE A 223 4.97 28.15 -8.32
CA PHE A 223 3.98 29.21 -8.57
C PHE A 223 4.06 30.37 -7.56
N ASN A 224 4.93 30.29 -6.56
CA ASN A 224 4.95 31.16 -5.38
C ASN A 224 3.57 31.26 -4.69
N ASP A 225 2.83 30.15 -4.69
CA ASP A 225 1.59 29.99 -3.93
C ASP A 225 1.91 29.43 -2.54
N GLY A 226 1.20 29.89 -1.50
CA GLY A 226 1.37 29.37 -0.15
C GLY A 226 0.71 27.99 0.04
N HIS A 227 1.08 27.32 1.16
CA HIS A 227 0.59 25.99 1.55
C HIS A 227 -0.47 26.03 2.67
N GLU A 228 -0.93 27.19 3.08
CA GLU A 228 -1.77 27.38 4.28
C GLU A 228 -3.12 26.65 4.19
N ARG A 229 -3.52 26.27 2.99
CA ARG A 229 -4.79 25.59 2.71
C ARG A 229 -4.61 24.18 2.17
N ASP A 230 -3.39 23.70 2.12
CA ASP A 230 -3.06 22.38 1.63
C ASP A 230 -2.89 21.41 2.81
N PHE A 231 -3.55 20.28 2.74
CA PHE A 231 -3.30 19.13 3.60
C PHE A 231 -2.73 17.99 2.74
N LEU A 232 -1.42 18.05 2.56
CA LEU A 232 -0.68 17.08 1.75
C LEU A 232 -0.31 15.88 2.61
N THR A 233 -1.02 14.77 2.46
CA THR A 233 -0.80 13.61 3.33
C THR A 233 0.55 12.96 3.05
N VAL A 234 1.28 12.64 4.11
CA VAL A 234 2.56 11.93 4.05
C VAL A 234 2.44 10.44 4.37
N GLY A 235 1.26 10.01 4.82
CA GLY A 235 0.91 8.65 5.19
C GLY A 235 -0.61 8.47 5.16
N GLY A 236 -1.12 7.34 5.67
CA GLY A 236 -2.57 7.06 5.70
C GLY A 236 -3.16 6.91 4.30
N MET A 237 -2.49 6.17 3.41
CA MET A 237 -2.98 5.89 2.05
C MET A 237 -4.42 5.41 2.07
N GLY A 238 -5.24 5.91 1.14
CA GLY A 238 -6.66 5.55 1.03
C GLY A 238 -7.62 6.41 1.87
N HIS A 239 -7.11 7.40 2.64
CA HIS A 239 -7.96 8.22 3.52
C HIS A 239 -8.18 9.65 3.03
N ALA A 240 -7.57 10.06 1.92
CA ALA A 240 -7.65 11.45 1.43
C ALA A 240 -9.12 11.87 1.16
N ALA A 241 -9.92 11.01 0.52
CA ALA A 241 -11.33 11.28 0.26
C ALA A 241 -12.14 11.49 1.55
N SER A 242 -11.90 10.68 2.58
CA SER A 242 -12.57 10.80 3.89
C SER A 242 -12.17 12.08 4.62
N ILE A 243 -10.89 12.46 4.57
CA ILE A 243 -10.38 13.71 5.17
C ILE A 243 -11.01 14.91 4.47
N ALA A 244 -10.99 14.92 3.14
CA ALA A 244 -11.56 16.01 2.34
C ALA A 244 -13.08 16.14 2.53
N TYR A 245 -13.80 15.00 2.61
CA TYR A 245 -15.22 14.99 2.96
C TYR A 245 -15.47 15.62 4.34
N GLY A 246 -14.72 15.17 5.36
CA GLY A 246 -14.83 15.72 6.71
C GLY A 246 -14.58 17.23 6.73
N LEU A 247 -13.55 17.71 6.02
CA LEU A 247 -13.25 19.13 5.89
C LEU A 247 -14.40 19.88 5.20
N SER A 248 -14.93 19.35 4.08
CA SER A 248 -15.99 19.98 3.30
C SER A 248 -17.27 20.18 4.12
N LYS A 249 -17.52 19.28 5.07
CA LYS A 249 -18.72 19.31 5.93
C LYS A 249 -18.70 20.48 6.91
N TYR A 250 -17.53 20.87 7.40
CA TYR A 250 -17.38 21.83 8.51
C TYR A 250 -16.72 23.15 8.11
N ILE A 251 -16.06 23.23 6.96
CA ILE A 251 -15.54 24.49 6.44
C ILE A 251 -16.70 25.44 6.09
N LYS A 252 -16.44 26.75 6.02
CA LYS A 252 -17.44 27.72 5.57
C LYS A 252 -18.02 27.30 4.21
N LYS A 253 -19.36 27.34 4.05
CA LYS A 253 -20.06 26.88 2.83
C LYS A 253 -19.57 27.54 1.53
N SER A 254 -19.06 28.77 1.62
CA SER A 254 -18.48 29.50 0.48
C SER A 254 -17.11 28.99 0.05
N LYS A 255 -16.49 28.10 0.81
CA LYS A 255 -15.16 27.57 0.52
C LYS A 255 -15.25 26.19 -0.12
N MET A 256 -14.52 26.02 -1.23
CA MET A 256 -14.39 24.74 -1.92
C MET A 256 -13.32 23.88 -1.26
N VAL A 257 -13.51 22.57 -1.32
CA VAL A 257 -12.55 21.55 -0.91
C VAL A 257 -12.29 20.62 -2.10
N PHE A 258 -11.04 20.53 -2.50
CA PHE A 258 -10.58 19.63 -3.55
C PHE A 258 -9.82 18.46 -2.91
N CYS A 259 -10.28 17.26 -3.18
CA CYS A 259 -9.52 16.02 -2.93
C CYS A 259 -8.78 15.67 -4.22
N ILE A 260 -7.45 15.54 -4.17
CA ILE A 260 -6.65 15.05 -5.28
C ILE A 260 -6.08 13.69 -4.88
N ASP A 261 -6.61 12.64 -5.49
CA ASP A 261 -6.34 11.26 -5.09
C ASP A 261 -5.69 10.46 -6.23
N GLY A 262 -5.05 9.35 -5.89
CA GLY A 262 -4.45 8.41 -6.83
C GLY A 262 -5.27 7.13 -6.92
N ASP A 263 -5.17 6.43 -8.04
CA ASP A 263 -5.89 5.19 -8.29
C ASP A 263 -5.63 4.11 -7.23
N GLY A 264 -4.37 3.86 -6.89
CA GLY A 264 -4.03 2.88 -5.84
C GLY A 264 -4.59 3.25 -4.47
N SER A 265 -4.64 4.55 -4.14
CA SER A 265 -5.23 5.05 -2.88
C SER A 265 -6.75 4.86 -2.87
N VAL A 266 -7.42 5.23 -3.95
CA VAL A 266 -8.88 5.02 -4.09
C VAL A 266 -9.23 3.54 -4.02
N ILE A 267 -8.50 2.68 -4.72
CA ILE A 267 -8.73 1.23 -4.71
C ILE A 267 -8.53 0.64 -3.31
N MET A 268 -7.55 1.15 -2.55
CA MET A 268 -7.24 0.64 -1.20
C MET A 268 -8.43 0.73 -0.25
N HIS A 269 -9.18 1.82 -0.28
CA HIS A 269 -10.36 2.06 0.54
C HIS A 269 -11.56 2.54 -0.28
N MET A 270 -11.87 1.83 -1.35
CA MET A 270 -12.90 2.21 -2.33
C MET A 270 -14.28 2.44 -1.69
N GLY A 271 -14.61 1.75 -0.61
CA GLY A 271 -15.84 1.96 0.14
C GLY A 271 -16.03 3.40 0.67
N ALA A 272 -14.93 4.15 0.88
CA ALA A 272 -15.00 5.55 1.28
C ALA A 272 -15.66 6.46 0.24
N LEU A 273 -15.66 6.05 -1.03
CA LEU A 273 -16.32 6.79 -2.11
C LEU A 273 -17.84 6.88 -1.87
N SER A 274 -18.47 5.83 -1.35
CA SER A 274 -19.91 5.85 -1.06
C SER A 274 -20.28 6.91 -0.03
N THR A 275 -19.48 7.06 1.02
CA THR A 275 -19.69 8.08 2.05
C THR A 275 -19.47 9.49 1.49
N SER A 276 -18.36 9.70 0.79
CA SER A 276 -18.01 11.03 0.26
C SER A 276 -18.88 11.44 -0.93
N GLY A 277 -19.34 10.51 -1.76
CA GLY A 277 -20.22 10.78 -2.88
C GLY A 277 -21.66 11.06 -2.43
N ILE A 278 -22.25 10.15 -1.64
CA ILE A 278 -23.67 10.28 -1.20
C ILE A 278 -23.85 11.44 -0.21
N LEU A 279 -22.90 11.61 0.74
CA LEU A 279 -23.01 12.63 1.78
C LEU A 279 -22.21 13.89 1.49
N GLY A 280 -21.44 13.90 0.40
CA GLY A 280 -20.67 15.05 -0.05
C GLY A 280 -21.56 16.23 -0.40
N LYS A 281 -21.05 17.44 -0.15
CA LYS A 281 -21.77 18.69 -0.46
C LYS A 281 -21.27 19.26 -1.78
N SER A 282 -22.01 20.24 -2.32
CA SER A 282 -21.64 20.93 -3.57
C SER A 282 -20.27 21.61 -3.56
N ASN A 283 -19.73 21.89 -2.35
CA ASN A 283 -18.41 22.45 -2.16
C ASN A 283 -17.27 21.40 -2.11
N PHE A 284 -17.58 20.10 -2.23
CA PHE A 284 -16.58 19.02 -2.31
C PHE A 284 -16.33 18.62 -3.77
N LYS A 285 -15.09 18.58 -4.17
CA LYS A 285 -14.66 18.09 -5.49
C LYS A 285 -13.58 17.03 -5.31
N HIS A 286 -13.76 15.88 -5.97
CA HIS A 286 -12.81 14.77 -5.95
C HIS A 286 -12.21 14.58 -7.34
N ILE A 287 -10.90 14.62 -7.44
CA ILE A 287 -10.13 14.48 -8.67
C ILE A 287 -9.27 13.23 -8.54
N LEU A 288 -9.48 12.27 -9.43
CA LEU A 288 -8.70 11.04 -9.49
C LEU A 288 -7.61 11.15 -10.56
N ILE A 289 -6.37 10.97 -10.13
CA ILE A 289 -5.21 10.82 -11.02
C ILE A 289 -4.95 9.31 -11.17
N ASN A 290 -5.21 8.79 -12.35
CA ASN A 290 -5.03 7.38 -12.66
C ASN A 290 -3.80 7.17 -13.55
N ASN A 291 -2.73 6.62 -12.98
CA ASN A 291 -1.53 6.20 -13.72
C ASN A 291 -1.37 4.67 -13.79
N GLY A 292 -2.29 3.91 -13.22
CA GLY A 292 -2.33 2.45 -13.24
C GLY A 292 -1.20 1.77 -12.48
N CYS A 293 -0.48 2.48 -11.59
CA CYS A 293 0.65 1.87 -10.89
C CYS A 293 0.95 2.48 -9.51
N HIS A 294 1.61 1.70 -8.67
CA HIS A 294 2.17 2.09 -7.37
C HIS A 294 3.55 2.75 -7.54
N ASP A 295 3.61 3.92 -8.18
CA ASP A 295 4.84 4.58 -8.61
C ASP A 295 5.84 4.83 -7.46
N SER A 296 5.36 5.23 -6.27
CA SER A 296 6.19 5.56 -5.11
C SER A 296 6.93 4.37 -4.48
N VAL A 297 6.46 3.14 -4.72
CA VAL A 297 6.99 1.91 -4.09
C VAL A 297 7.57 0.90 -5.09
N GLY A 298 7.60 1.27 -6.37
CA GLY A 298 8.26 0.42 -7.35
C GLY A 298 7.64 0.42 -8.73
N GLY A 299 6.41 0.93 -8.90
CA GLY A 299 5.73 1.00 -10.18
C GLY A 299 5.01 -0.28 -10.57
N GLN A 300 4.70 -1.16 -9.59
CA GLN A 300 3.84 -2.32 -9.82
C GLN A 300 2.46 -1.86 -10.26
N GLU A 301 1.85 -2.62 -11.18
CA GLU A 301 0.54 -2.29 -11.73
C GLU A 301 -0.57 -2.36 -10.67
N THR A 302 -1.52 -1.43 -10.79
CA THR A 302 -2.83 -1.54 -10.15
C THR A 302 -3.85 -2.09 -11.15
N VAL A 303 -5.01 -2.50 -10.65
CA VAL A 303 -6.13 -2.90 -11.53
C VAL A 303 -6.91 -1.70 -12.11
N ALA A 304 -6.42 -0.47 -11.91
CA ALA A 304 -7.15 0.76 -12.16
C ALA A 304 -7.60 0.94 -13.62
N PHE A 305 -6.80 0.49 -14.60
CA PHE A 305 -7.19 0.60 -16.01
C PHE A 305 -8.31 -0.36 -16.42
N ASN A 306 -8.65 -1.33 -15.57
CA ASN A 306 -9.77 -2.23 -15.77
C ASN A 306 -11.04 -1.78 -15.03
N ILE A 307 -10.99 -0.65 -14.30
CA ILE A 307 -12.11 -0.09 -13.57
C ILE A 307 -12.68 1.10 -14.34
N ASP A 308 -13.98 1.07 -14.63
CA ASP A 308 -14.71 2.24 -15.10
C ASP A 308 -15.04 3.15 -13.90
N PHE A 309 -14.10 4.07 -13.60
CA PHE A 309 -14.26 5.01 -12.48
C PHE A 309 -15.39 6.02 -12.71
N GLU A 310 -15.77 6.32 -13.95
CA GLU A 310 -16.90 7.19 -14.25
C GLU A 310 -18.20 6.54 -13.78
N SER A 311 -18.52 5.35 -14.29
CA SER A 311 -19.68 4.59 -13.86
C SER A 311 -19.67 4.29 -12.36
N LEU A 312 -18.51 3.93 -11.80
CA LEU A 312 -18.34 3.67 -10.38
C LEU A 312 -18.68 4.92 -9.55
N SER A 313 -18.18 6.09 -9.91
CA SER A 313 -18.42 7.32 -9.15
C SER A 313 -19.88 7.75 -9.19
N VAL A 314 -20.55 7.59 -10.32
CA VAL A 314 -22.02 7.82 -10.42
C VAL A 314 -22.77 6.87 -9.49
N ALA A 315 -22.44 5.57 -9.51
CA ALA A 315 -23.05 4.58 -8.63
C ALA A 315 -22.81 4.86 -7.13
N MET A 316 -21.69 5.52 -6.80
CA MET A 316 -21.34 5.95 -5.44
C MET A 316 -21.91 7.33 -5.07
N GLY A 317 -22.74 7.94 -5.93
CA GLY A 317 -23.47 9.17 -5.63
C GLY A 317 -22.73 10.47 -5.95
N TYR A 318 -21.62 10.41 -6.69
CA TYR A 318 -20.97 11.62 -7.20
C TYR A 318 -21.75 12.21 -8.37
N ASN A 319 -21.73 13.53 -8.48
CA ASN A 319 -22.24 14.29 -9.62
C ASN A 319 -21.05 14.95 -10.34
N PHE A 320 -21.04 14.89 -11.66
CA PHE A 320 -20.02 15.52 -12.52
C PHE A 320 -20.30 16.99 -12.80
#